data_4911bb59248b9fa7cdd2935948601f33
#
_entry.id   4911bb59248b9fa7cdd2935948601f33
#
_cell.length_a   1.000
_cell.length_b   1.000
_cell.length_c   1.000
_cell.angle_alpha   90.00
_cell.angle_beta   90.00
_cell.angle_gamma   90.00
#
_symmetry.space_group_name_H-M   'P 1'
#
loop_
_entity.id
_entity.type
_entity.pdbx_description
1 polymer ?
#
loop_
_entity_poly.entity_id
_entity_poly.type
_entity_poly.pdbx_seq_one_letter_code
_entity_poly.pdbx_strand_id
1 'polypeptide(L)'
;KAQDYLPVLTEGKVWNCLYKDLSLSGNDPIKFQISVAGNAVVDNKNCKKLLFHYPGGERKDYTVNAYEEGKKLYAYYYDGGEAPTLLIDFNLKKGDERQDDEQWYKVLDVDSVTAGDNVKRLRLKIDGGSNTEKCTYWIEGVGATEDNWVTQVPRPTNGETKMLESCYYNGVCIFQNDKLPDYMKSGITSVRTTKAMDGKEYDLSGCAISGSRHAGVVIKNGKKILK
;
A
#
# COMPACT_ATOMS: atom_id res chain seq x y z
N LYS A 1 12.72 22.15 18.25
CA LYS A 1 13.56 21.68 17.12
C LYS A 1 12.62 21.24 16.02
N ALA A 2 12.87 21.65 14.76
CA ALA A 2 12.17 21.06 13.62
C ALA A 2 12.52 19.56 13.58
N GLN A 3 11.54 18.74 13.27
CA GLN A 3 11.75 17.30 13.10
C GLN A 3 12.61 17.09 11.83
N ASP A 4 13.60 16.21 11.92
CA ASP A 4 14.38 15.84 10.75
C ASP A 4 13.50 15.11 9.73
N TYR A 5 13.79 15.30 8.45
CA TYR A 5 13.07 14.62 7.36
C TYR A 5 13.20 13.09 7.47
N LEU A 6 12.10 12.41 7.29
CA LEU A 6 12.03 10.94 7.29
C LEU A 6 12.01 10.43 5.85
N PRO A 7 13.11 9.84 5.34
CA PRO A 7 13.17 9.36 3.97
C PRO A 7 12.16 8.23 3.68
N VAL A 8 11.59 8.26 2.48
CA VAL A 8 10.74 7.17 1.98
C VAL A 8 11.61 5.95 1.62
N LEU A 9 12.72 6.16 0.90
CA LEU A 9 13.58 5.10 0.35
C LEU A 9 14.58 4.56 1.38
N THR A 10 14.11 4.06 2.51
CA THR A 10 14.97 3.49 3.56
C THR A 10 15.01 1.96 3.45
N GLU A 11 16.20 1.35 3.54
CA GLU A 11 16.35 -0.11 3.63
C GLU A 11 15.56 -0.70 4.79
N GLY A 12 15.04 -1.91 4.61
CA GLY A 12 14.17 -2.56 5.59
C GLY A 12 12.70 -2.13 5.52
N LYS A 13 12.33 -1.26 4.58
CA LYS A 13 10.93 -0.94 4.30
C LYS A 13 10.30 -1.95 3.35
N VAL A 14 9.05 -2.28 3.66
CA VAL A 14 8.17 -3.11 2.82
C VAL A 14 6.81 -2.44 2.75
N TRP A 15 6.33 -2.24 1.55
CA TRP A 15 4.99 -1.73 1.26
C TRP A 15 4.13 -2.86 0.71
N ASN A 16 3.04 -3.18 1.37
CA ASN A 16 2.01 -4.09 0.86
C ASN A 16 0.98 -3.26 0.11
N CYS A 17 0.79 -3.59 -1.13
CA CYS A 17 -0.04 -2.83 -2.05
C CYS A 17 -1.11 -3.72 -2.67
N LEU A 18 -2.20 -3.08 -3.10
CA LEU A 18 -3.30 -3.68 -3.82
C LEU A 18 -3.42 -3.04 -5.19
N TYR A 19 -3.64 -3.85 -6.21
CA TYR A 19 -3.95 -3.42 -7.57
C TYR A 19 -5.29 -4.00 -7.99
N LYS A 20 -6.14 -3.21 -8.60
CA LYS A 20 -7.40 -3.67 -9.18
C LYS A 20 -7.67 -2.99 -10.51
N ASP A 21 -8.07 -3.80 -11.48
CA ASP A 21 -8.66 -3.34 -12.72
C ASP A 21 -10.18 -3.24 -12.53
N LEU A 22 -10.69 -2.01 -12.48
CA LEU A 22 -12.10 -1.73 -12.27
C LEU A 22 -12.95 -1.96 -13.53
N SER A 23 -12.33 -2.15 -14.69
CA SER A 23 -13.03 -2.49 -15.94
C SER A 23 -13.49 -3.96 -15.93
N LEU A 24 -12.86 -4.79 -15.09
CA LEU A 24 -13.17 -6.20 -14.95
C LEU A 24 -14.05 -6.41 -13.70
N SER A 25 -15.33 -6.66 -13.91
CA SER A 25 -16.25 -6.96 -12.81
C SER A 25 -15.93 -8.33 -12.18
N GLY A 26 -15.93 -8.39 -10.84
CA GLY A 26 -15.82 -9.65 -10.09
C GLY A 26 -14.41 -10.11 -9.76
N ASN A 27 -13.36 -9.42 -10.20
CA ASN A 27 -11.99 -9.78 -9.84
C ASN A 27 -11.62 -9.31 -8.44
N ASP A 28 -10.95 -10.17 -7.69
CA ASP A 28 -10.29 -9.76 -6.44
C ASP A 28 -9.09 -8.86 -6.74
N PRO A 29 -8.74 -7.94 -5.82
CA PRO A 29 -7.52 -7.16 -5.93
C PRO A 29 -6.28 -8.06 -5.94
N ILE A 30 -5.34 -7.78 -6.85
CA ILE A 30 -4.03 -8.44 -6.88
C ILE A 30 -3.16 -7.81 -5.79
N LYS A 31 -2.56 -8.64 -4.94
CA LYS A 31 -1.60 -8.22 -3.93
C LYS A 31 -0.21 -8.16 -4.53
N PHE A 32 0.52 -7.10 -4.21
CA PHE A 32 1.94 -7.02 -4.53
C PHE A 32 2.71 -6.31 -3.42
N GLN A 33 4.00 -6.52 -3.38
CA GLN A 33 4.89 -5.90 -2.41
C GLN A 33 5.93 -5.05 -3.13
N ILE A 34 6.30 -3.94 -2.50
CA ILE A 34 7.45 -3.16 -2.90
C ILE A 34 8.46 -3.22 -1.77
N SER A 35 9.73 -3.39 -2.10
CA SER A 35 10.82 -3.39 -1.13
C SER A 35 12.07 -2.74 -1.71
N VAL A 36 12.95 -2.25 -0.84
CA VAL A 36 14.27 -1.79 -1.25
C VAL A 36 15.18 -2.99 -1.41
N ALA A 37 15.52 -3.33 -2.66
CA ALA A 37 16.28 -4.52 -3.02
C ALA A 37 17.78 -4.27 -3.24
N GLY A 38 18.25 -3.04 -3.03
CA GLY A 38 19.65 -2.68 -3.19
C GLY A 38 19.86 -1.28 -3.72
N ASN A 39 21.07 -1.01 -4.24
CA ASN A 39 21.48 0.29 -4.74
C ASN A 39 21.80 0.19 -6.24
N ALA A 40 21.69 1.32 -6.93
CA ALA A 40 22.12 1.52 -8.30
C ALA A 40 22.71 2.93 -8.48
N VAL A 41 23.46 3.14 -9.56
CA VAL A 41 23.84 4.47 -9.99
C VAL A 41 23.23 4.67 -11.38
N VAL A 42 22.40 5.69 -11.53
CA VAL A 42 21.76 6.07 -12.79
C VAL A 42 22.00 7.55 -12.99
N ASP A 43 22.55 7.97 -14.13
CA ASP A 43 22.87 9.36 -14.48
C ASP A 43 23.64 10.10 -13.36
N ASN A 44 24.63 9.45 -12.79
CA ASN A 44 25.42 9.94 -11.64
C ASN A 44 24.61 10.18 -10.35
N LYS A 45 23.37 9.70 -10.26
CA LYS A 45 22.57 9.70 -9.03
C LYS A 45 22.66 8.36 -8.32
N ASN A 46 22.85 8.40 -7.01
CA ASN A 46 22.75 7.22 -6.15
C ASN A 46 21.29 6.88 -5.94
N CYS A 47 20.84 5.80 -6.54
CA CYS A 47 19.47 5.34 -6.49
C CYS A 47 19.31 4.10 -5.58
N LYS A 48 18.12 3.92 -5.05
CA LYS A 48 17.64 2.64 -4.50
C LYS A 48 16.92 1.87 -5.60
N LYS A 49 17.18 0.55 -5.69
CA LYS A 49 16.38 -0.36 -6.51
C LYS A 49 15.14 -0.77 -5.73
N LEU A 50 13.98 -0.50 -6.26
CA LEU A 50 12.69 -0.90 -5.70
C LEU A 50 12.21 -2.15 -6.45
N LEU A 51 12.12 -3.28 -5.76
CA LEU A 51 11.56 -4.51 -6.31
C LEU A 51 10.04 -4.50 -6.13
N PHE A 52 9.31 -4.64 -7.22
CA PHE A 52 7.88 -4.91 -7.27
C PHE A 52 7.69 -6.42 -7.42
N HIS A 53 7.20 -7.06 -6.37
CA HIS A 53 7.03 -8.50 -6.28
C HIS A 53 5.54 -8.87 -6.26
N TYR A 54 5.14 -9.77 -7.15
CA TYR A 54 3.78 -10.28 -7.29
C TYR A 54 3.73 -11.75 -6.83
N PRO A 55 3.43 -12.03 -5.56
CA PRO A 55 3.55 -13.37 -4.96
C PRO A 55 2.61 -14.40 -5.59
N GLY A 56 1.50 -13.97 -6.17
CA GLY A 56 0.56 -14.83 -6.88
C GLY A 56 0.99 -15.19 -8.31
N GLY A 57 2.04 -14.54 -8.83
CA GLY A 57 2.53 -14.79 -10.19
C GLY A 57 1.64 -14.21 -11.31
N GLU A 58 0.63 -13.41 -10.97
CA GLU A 58 -0.28 -12.78 -11.95
C GLU A 58 0.45 -11.79 -12.85
N ARG A 59 1.55 -11.23 -12.36
CA ARG A 59 2.46 -10.35 -13.08
C ARG A 59 3.91 -10.75 -12.81
N LYS A 60 4.79 -10.42 -13.75
CA LYS A 60 6.25 -10.60 -13.55
C LYS A 60 6.76 -9.53 -12.59
N ASP A 61 7.69 -9.93 -11.74
CA ASP A 61 8.44 -8.99 -10.91
C ASP A 61 9.26 -8.05 -11.80
N TYR A 62 9.40 -6.81 -11.34
CA TYR A 62 10.24 -5.80 -12.01
C TYR A 62 10.88 -4.87 -10.99
N THR A 63 11.86 -4.09 -11.43
CA THR A 63 12.53 -3.10 -10.58
C THR A 63 12.40 -1.70 -11.15
N VAL A 64 12.37 -0.72 -10.24
CA VAL A 64 12.41 0.71 -10.55
C VAL A 64 13.55 1.33 -9.77
N ASN A 65 14.33 2.19 -10.41
CA ASN A 65 15.37 2.97 -9.73
C ASN A 65 14.77 4.28 -9.24
N ALA A 66 14.96 4.59 -7.96
CA ALA A 66 14.43 5.81 -7.36
C ALA A 66 15.46 6.46 -6.43
N TYR A 67 15.40 7.77 -6.26
CA TYR A 67 16.25 8.51 -5.33
C TYR A 67 15.47 9.65 -4.66
N GLU A 68 16.01 10.12 -3.54
CA GLU A 68 15.50 11.28 -2.83
C GLU A 68 16.55 12.39 -2.77
N GLU A 69 16.13 13.61 -3.05
CA GLU A 69 16.96 14.79 -2.96
C GLU A 69 16.12 16.00 -2.52
N GLY A 70 16.54 16.71 -1.47
CA GLY A 70 15.85 17.92 -1.00
C GLY A 70 14.40 17.69 -0.57
N LYS A 71 14.09 16.54 0.04
CA LYS A 71 12.74 16.08 0.42
C LYS A 71 11.81 15.79 -0.76
N LYS A 72 12.39 15.52 -1.92
CA LYS A 72 11.67 15.14 -3.13
C LYS A 72 12.03 13.72 -3.52
N LEU A 73 11.03 12.97 -3.94
CA LEU A 73 11.17 11.60 -4.44
C LEU A 73 11.11 11.60 -5.96
N TYR A 74 12.10 10.99 -6.59
CA TYR A 74 12.21 10.83 -8.04
C TYR A 74 12.33 9.36 -8.43
N ALA A 75 11.84 8.98 -9.61
CA ALA A 75 12.03 7.63 -10.16
C ALA A 75 12.38 7.66 -11.65
N TYR A 76 13.14 6.63 -12.06
CA TYR A 76 13.43 6.29 -13.44
C TYR A 76 12.56 5.10 -13.84
N TYR A 77 11.68 5.26 -14.83
CA TYR A 77 10.76 4.20 -15.25
C TYR A 77 11.39 3.19 -16.21
N TYR A 78 12.39 3.62 -16.96
CA TYR A 78 13.06 2.78 -17.95
C TYR A 78 14.57 2.74 -17.68
N ASP A 79 15.16 1.56 -17.83
CA ASP A 79 16.61 1.41 -17.79
C ASP A 79 17.19 2.08 -19.05
N GLY A 80 17.75 3.26 -18.89
CA GLY A 80 18.63 3.85 -19.87
C GLY A 80 18.16 5.08 -20.63
N GLY A 81 17.86 6.17 -19.96
CA GLY A 81 18.01 7.48 -20.59
C GLY A 81 16.84 8.41 -20.64
N GLU A 82 15.75 8.14 -19.94
CA GLU A 82 14.73 9.15 -19.71
C GLU A 82 15.03 9.93 -18.42
N ALA A 83 14.72 11.23 -18.43
CA ALA A 83 14.85 12.07 -17.25
C ALA A 83 14.02 11.50 -16.08
N PRO A 84 14.52 11.61 -14.83
CA PRO A 84 13.78 11.12 -13.69
C PRO A 84 12.48 11.92 -13.49
N THR A 85 11.38 11.21 -13.21
CA THR A 85 10.09 11.84 -12.92
C THR A 85 10.04 12.20 -11.43
N LEU A 86 9.65 13.44 -11.12
CA LEU A 86 9.31 13.84 -9.75
C LEU A 86 7.99 13.24 -9.33
N LEU A 87 8.00 12.41 -8.29
CA LEU A 87 6.82 11.70 -7.79
C LEU A 87 6.16 12.44 -6.62
N ILE A 88 6.96 12.82 -5.63
CA ILE A 88 6.50 13.44 -4.38
C ILE A 88 7.42 14.61 -4.02
N ASP A 89 6.83 15.71 -3.58
CA ASP A 89 7.56 16.84 -3.00
C ASP A 89 7.00 17.20 -1.62
N PHE A 90 7.76 16.88 -0.57
CA PHE A 90 7.37 17.19 0.81
C PHE A 90 7.66 18.62 1.24
N ASN A 91 8.18 19.49 0.35
CA ASN A 91 8.34 20.92 0.63
C ASN A 91 7.07 21.73 0.38
N LEU A 92 6.08 21.14 -0.24
CA LEU A 92 4.83 21.80 -0.61
C LEU A 92 4.03 22.23 0.61
N LYS A 93 3.28 23.31 0.43
CA LYS A 93 2.42 23.92 1.44
C LYS A 93 0.96 23.85 1.01
N LYS A 94 0.07 24.03 1.96
CA LYS A 94 -1.36 24.15 1.68
C LYS A 94 -1.62 25.24 0.65
N GLY A 95 -2.37 24.90 -0.39
CA GLY A 95 -2.72 25.77 -1.50
C GLY A 95 -1.75 25.70 -2.68
N ASP A 96 -0.57 25.08 -2.53
CA ASP A 96 0.35 24.89 -3.66
C ASP A 96 -0.30 23.98 -4.71
N GLU A 97 -0.10 24.35 -5.97
CA GLU A 97 -0.58 23.62 -7.13
C GLU A 97 0.60 23.33 -8.06
N ARG A 98 0.55 22.18 -8.71
CA ARG A 98 1.44 21.87 -9.82
C ARG A 98 0.61 21.43 -11.00
N GLN A 99 0.93 22.00 -12.14
CA GLN A 99 0.40 21.59 -13.42
C GLN A 99 1.56 21.47 -14.40
N ASP A 100 1.76 20.29 -14.93
CA ASP A 100 2.60 20.06 -16.11
C ASP A 100 1.75 19.27 -17.13
N ASP A 101 2.33 18.98 -18.32
CA ASP A 101 1.61 18.32 -19.41
C ASP A 101 1.06 16.95 -19.02
N GLU A 102 1.59 16.37 -17.93
CA GLU A 102 1.24 15.01 -17.50
C GLU A 102 0.54 14.95 -16.15
N GLN A 103 0.69 15.96 -15.30
CA GLN A 103 0.22 15.90 -13.91
C GLN A 103 -0.37 17.23 -13.46
N TRP A 104 -1.52 17.15 -12.82
CA TRP A 104 -2.09 18.23 -12.04
C TRP A 104 -2.39 17.76 -10.63
N TYR A 105 -2.02 18.53 -9.65
CA TYR A 105 -2.44 18.31 -8.28
C TYR A 105 -2.45 19.62 -7.48
N LYS A 106 -3.24 19.59 -6.40
CA LYS A 106 -3.32 20.67 -5.42
C LYS A 106 -3.15 20.13 -4.02
N VAL A 107 -2.39 20.82 -3.20
CA VAL A 107 -2.26 20.52 -1.76
C VAL A 107 -3.45 21.13 -1.01
N LEU A 108 -4.37 20.30 -0.59
CA LEU A 108 -5.58 20.72 0.12
C LEU A 108 -5.30 21.06 1.57
N ASP A 109 -4.39 20.28 2.20
CA ASP A 109 -4.04 20.48 3.60
C ASP A 109 -2.66 19.87 3.92
N VAL A 110 -2.05 20.39 4.99
CA VAL A 110 -0.76 19.91 5.51
C VAL A 110 -0.91 19.76 7.01
N ASP A 111 -0.75 18.54 7.50
CA ASP A 111 -0.83 18.22 8.92
C ASP A 111 0.25 17.20 9.31
N SER A 112 0.04 16.49 10.39
CA SER A 112 0.92 15.41 10.80
C SER A 112 0.15 14.25 11.39
N VAL A 113 0.67 13.04 11.19
CA VAL A 113 0.12 11.80 11.72
C VAL A 113 1.18 11.07 12.55
N THR A 114 0.76 10.50 13.67
CA THR A 114 1.63 9.60 14.46
C THR A 114 1.45 8.18 13.94
N ALA A 115 2.54 7.56 13.54
CA ALA A 115 2.54 6.20 13.02
C ALA A 115 2.64 5.14 14.13
N GLY A 116 2.55 3.86 13.75
CA GLY A 116 2.60 2.75 14.68
C GLY A 116 3.93 2.57 15.43
N ASP A 117 5.00 3.22 14.96
CA ASP A 117 6.29 3.33 15.66
C ASP A 117 6.37 4.53 16.61
N ASN A 118 5.26 5.20 16.86
CA ASN A 118 5.14 6.43 17.67
C ASN A 118 5.92 7.64 17.12
N VAL A 119 6.35 7.59 15.86
CA VAL A 119 7.01 8.71 15.18
C VAL A 119 5.98 9.58 14.49
N LYS A 120 6.07 10.88 14.74
CA LYS A 120 5.22 11.89 14.09
C LYS A 120 5.74 12.16 12.67
N ARG A 121 4.88 12.14 11.66
CA ARG A 121 5.23 12.31 10.23
C ARG A 121 4.44 13.44 9.61
N LEU A 122 5.08 14.24 8.79
CA LEU A 122 4.39 15.21 7.94
C LEU A 122 3.45 14.46 6.98
N ARG A 123 2.24 15.00 6.81
CA ARG A 123 1.24 14.47 5.88
C ARG A 123 0.66 15.59 5.03
N LEU A 124 0.70 15.41 3.72
CA LEU A 124 0.05 16.27 2.74
C LEU A 124 -1.20 15.58 2.22
N LYS A 125 -2.32 16.30 2.22
CA LYS A 125 -3.56 15.87 1.57
C LYS A 125 -3.56 16.42 0.15
N ILE A 126 -3.59 15.55 -0.85
CA ILE A 126 -3.44 15.88 -2.26
C ILE A 126 -4.76 15.61 -2.99
N ASP A 127 -5.24 16.61 -3.73
CA ASP A 127 -6.27 16.45 -4.75
C ASP A 127 -5.61 16.27 -6.11
N GLY A 128 -5.89 15.19 -6.77
CA GLY A 128 -5.33 14.84 -8.09
C GLY A 128 -6.18 15.29 -9.28
N GLY A 129 -7.14 16.20 -9.08
CA GLY A 129 -7.93 16.78 -10.17
C GLY A 129 -8.97 15.86 -10.81
N SER A 130 -9.22 14.70 -10.26
CA SER A 130 -10.42 13.95 -10.61
C SER A 130 -11.60 14.59 -9.88
N ASN A 131 -12.71 14.82 -10.58
CA ASN A 131 -13.99 15.29 -10.01
C ASN A 131 -14.58 14.33 -8.95
N THR A 132 -13.75 13.52 -8.33
CA THR A 132 -14.13 12.58 -7.30
C THR A 132 -13.67 13.14 -5.95
N GLU A 133 -14.44 12.95 -4.92
CA GLU A 133 -14.11 13.27 -3.52
C GLU A 133 -12.87 12.53 -2.98
N LYS A 134 -12.09 11.92 -3.89
CA LYS A 134 -10.94 11.09 -3.57
C LYS A 134 -9.69 11.95 -3.49
N CYS A 135 -9.12 11.99 -2.30
CA CYS A 135 -7.83 12.59 -2.05
C CYS A 135 -6.83 11.51 -1.67
N THR A 136 -5.61 11.59 -2.20
CA THR A 136 -4.49 10.78 -1.70
C THR A 136 -3.77 11.52 -0.57
N TYR A 137 -3.00 10.78 0.20
CA TYR A 137 -2.10 11.36 1.19
C TYR A 137 -0.66 11.02 0.84
N TRP A 138 0.21 12.02 0.93
CA TRP A 138 1.65 11.82 0.94
C TRP A 138 2.15 11.94 2.38
N ILE A 139 2.83 10.90 2.86
CA ILE A 139 3.27 10.80 4.25
C ILE A 139 4.79 10.61 4.27
N GLU A 140 5.51 11.48 4.99
CA GLU A 140 6.96 11.33 5.17
C GLU A 140 7.32 9.93 5.66
N GLY A 141 8.32 9.33 5.05
CA GLY A 141 8.79 7.99 5.39
C GLY A 141 7.86 6.85 4.96
N VAL A 142 6.68 7.14 4.40
CA VAL A 142 5.73 6.15 3.88
C VAL A 142 5.57 6.26 2.37
N GLY A 143 5.35 7.46 1.83
CA GLY A 143 5.02 7.72 0.43
C GLY A 143 3.56 8.05 0.23
N ALA A 144 3.02 7.81 -0.97
CA ALA A 144 1.61 8.04 -1.30
C ALA A 144 0.73 6.85 -0.90
N THR A 145 -0.53 7.12 -0.49
CA THR A 145 -1.45 6.08 0.00
C THR A 145 -2.36 5.53 -1.08
N GLU A 146 -2.58 6.28 -2.15
CA GLU A 146 -3.42 5.87 -3.29
C GLU A 146 -2.71 6.17 -4.60
N ASP A 147 -3.08 5.44 -5.65
CA ASP A 147 -2.61 5.53 -7.02
C ASP A 147 -1.11 5.83 -7.18
N ASN A 148 -0.32 4.77 -7.09
CA ASN A 148 1.08 4.76 -7.46
C ASN A 148 1.99 5.70 -6.68
N TRP A 149 2.25 5.38 -5.42
CA TRP A 149 3.31 6.11 -4.73
C TRP A 149 4.68 6.10 -5.49
N VAL A 150 4.85 5.23 -6.45
CA VAL A 150 6.05 5.18 -7.30
C VAL A 150 5.80 5.79 -8.68
N THR A 151 4.58 5.99 -9.11
CA THR A 151 4.36 6.28 -10.52
C THR A 151 3.57 7.51 -10.87
N GLN A 152 2.93 8.19 -9.99
CA GLN A 152 2.25 9.46 -10.33
C GLN A 152 1.13 9.82 -9.37
N VAL A 153 0.78 11.10 -9.39
CA VAL A 153 -0.46 11.67 -8.85
C VAL A 153 -1.67 10.88 -9.33
N PRO A 154 -2.74 10.77 -8.53
CA PRO A 154 -3.95 10.07 -8.91
C PRO A 154 -4.44 10.50 -10.29
N ARG A 155 -4.23 9.66 -11.28
CA ARG A 155 -4.91 9.79 -12.56
C ARG A 155 -6.04 8.78 -12.57
N PRO A 156 -7.25 9.14 -12.98
CA PRO A 156 -8.20 8.17 -13.42
C PRO A 156 -7.66 7.52 -14.70
N THR A 157 -6.76 6.56 -14.54
CA THR A 157 -6.33 5.73 -15.66
C THR A 157 -7.41 4.69 -15.87
N ASN A 158 -7.99 4.65 -17.03
CA ASN A 158 -8.78 3.58 -17.71
C ASN A 158 -9.23 2.38 -16.86
N GLY A 159 -9.72 2.62 -15.62
CA GLY A 159 -10.22 1.57 -14.75
C GLY A 159 -9.20 0.90 -13.83
N GLU A 160 -7.91 1.22 -13.90
CA GLU A 160 -6.92 0.67 -12.96
C GLU A 160 -6.77 1.53 -11.71
N THR A 161 -6.67 0.92 -10.54
CA THR A 161 -6.37 1.60 -9.28
C THR A 161 -5.38 0.80 -8.45
N LYS A 162 -4.49 1.50 -7.75
CA LYS A 162 -3.51 0.92 -6.82
C LYS A 162 -3.64 1.63 -5.48
N MET A 163 -3.50 0.87 -4.40
CA MET A 163 -3.60 1.42 -3.05
C MET A 163 -2.55 0.80 -2.16
N LEU A 164 -2.02 1.62 -1.26
CA LEU A 164 -1.20 1.14 -0.17
C LEU A 164 -2.10 0.55 0.91
N GLU A 165 -1.94 -0.74 1.19
CA GLU A 165 -2.62 -1.44 2.28
C GLU A 165 -1.89 -1.19 3.61
N SER A 166 -0.57 -1.39 3.61
CA SER A 166 0.27 -1.17 4.80
C SER A 166 1.72 -0.92 4.43
N CYS A 167 2.44 -0.26 5.33
CA CYS A 167 3.89 -0.07 5.21
C CYS A 167 4.57 -0.51 6.51
N TYR A 168 5.63 -1.28 6.37
CA TYR A 168 6.45 -1.75 7.48
C TYR A 168 7.87 -1.21 7.37
N TYR A 169 8.48 -0.94 8.51
CA TYR A 169 9.90 -0.62 8.60
C TYR A 169 10.54 -1.51 9.67
N ASN A 170 11.51 -2.34 9.25
CA ASN A 170 12.15 -3.35 10.10
C ASN A 170 11.13 -4.20 10.90
N GLY A 171 10.05 -4.61 10.24
CA GLY A 171 8.99 -5.43 10.82
C GLY A 171 7.95 -4.67 11.67
N VAL A 172 8.15 -3.39 11.94
CA VAL A 172 7.17 -2.54 12.63
C VAL A 172 6.21 -1.92 11.62
N CYS A 173 4.90 -2.08 11.83
CA CYS A 173 3.89 -1.42 11.00
C CYS A 173 3.91 0.09 11.26
N ILE A 174 4.33 0.88 10.26
CA ILE A 174 4.38 2.35 10.34
C ILE A 174 3.20 3.02 9.64
N PHE A 175 2.44 2.27 8.85
CA PHE A 175 1.20 2.73 8.23
C PHE A 175 0.27 1.56 7.98
N GLN A 176 -1.01 1.73 8.29
CA GLN A 176 -2.10 0.83 7.96
C GLN A 176 -3.24 1.64 7.37
N ASN A 177 -3.77 1.19 6.22
CA ASN A 177 -4.91 1.84 5.59
C ASN A 177 -6.22 1.25 6.10
N ASP A 178 -6.78 1.85 7.12
CA ASP A 178 -8.05 1.41 7.73
C ASP A 178 -9.28 1.83 6.89
N LYS A 179 -9.07 2.61 5.83
CA LYS A 179 -10.13 3.17 4.97
C LYS A 179 -10.12 2.61 3.55
N LEU A 180 -9.60 1.39 3.37
CA LEU A 180 -9.70 0.74 2.06
C LEU A 180 -11.17 0.65 1.63
N PRO A 181 -11.50 1.10 0.40
CA PRO A 181 -12.85 0.96 -0.13
C PRO A 181 -13.19 -0.53 -0.33
N ASP A 182 -14.48 -0.86 -0.28
CA ASP A 182 -14.94 -2.26 -0.31
C ASP A 182 -14.49 -3.02 -1.56
N TYR A 183 -14.38 -2.32 -2.69
CA TYR A 183 -13.90 -2.93 -3.93
C TYR A 183 -12.40 -3.30 -3.90
N MET A 184 -11.62 -2.77 -2.96
CA MET A 184 -10.21 -3.12 -2.74
C MET A 184 -10.03 -4.19 -1.65
N LYS A 185 -11.10 -4.56 -0.95
CA LYS A 185 -11.05 -5.66 0.01
C LYS A 185 -11.21 -6.96 -0.77
N SER A 186 -10.32 -7.94 -0.55
CA SER A 186 -10.49 -9.28 -1.11
C SER A 186 -11.83 -9.85 -0.63
N GLY A 187 -12.55 -10.55 -1.50
CA GLY A 187 -13.91 -11.05 -1.26
C GLY A 187 -14.09 -12.02 -0.06
N ILE A 188 -13.03 -12.35 0.67
CA ILE A 188 -13.10 -12.88 2.02
C ILE A 188 -13.25 -11.69 2.98
N THR A 189 -14.26 -10.86 2.76
CA THR A 189 -14.85 -10.11 3.87
C THR A 189 -15.20 -11.14 4.91
N SER A 190 -14.55 -11.08 6.07
CA SER A 190 -14.82 -11.83 7.29
C SER A 190 -16.05 -12.71 7.13
N VAL A 191 -15.87 -14.01 7.19
CA VAL A 191 -17.01 -14.88 7.46
C VAL A 191 -17.72 -14.20 8.62
N ARG A 192 -18.81 -13.47 8.33
CA ARG A 192 -19.74 -13.09 9.36
C ARG A 192 -20.14 -14.43 9.94
N THR A 193 -19.49 -14.82 11.00
CA THR A 193 -20.04 -15.74 11.93
C THR A 193 -21.32 -15.07 12.40
N THR A 194 -22.37 -15.18 11.58
CA THR A 194 -23.72 -15.08 12.11
C THR A 194 -23.71 -16.08 13.23
N LYS A 195 -23.79 -15.56 14.41
CA LYS A 195 -23.82 -16.23 15.69
C LYS A 195 -24.96 -17.22 15.74
N ALA A 196 -24.81 -18.32 15.04
CA ALA A 196 -25.43 -19.56 15.41
C ALA A 196 -24.34 -20.38 16.09
N MET A 197 -24.12 -20.12 17.36
CA MET A 197 -23.43 -21.06 18.23
C MET A 197 -24.39 -22.27 18.36
N ASP A 198 -24.37 -23.13 17.34
CA ASP A 198 -25.21 -24.36 17.36
C ASP A 198 -24.63 -25.42 18.29
N GLY A 199 -23.51 -25.13 18.94
CA GLY A 199 -22.81 -26.03 19.86
C GLY A 199 -22.26 -27.29 19.18
N LYS A 200 -22.37 -27.41 17.87
CA LYS A 200 -21.87 -28.55 17.10
C LYS A 200 -20.36 -28.54 17.02
N GLU A 201 -19.80 -29.71 16.95
CA GLU A 201 -18.37 -29.94 16.74
C GLU A 201 -18.15 -30.36 15.30
N TYR A 202 -17.06 -29.89 14.71
CA TYR A 202 -16.67 -30.16 13.34
C TYR A 202 -15.23 -30.68 13.29
N ASP A 203 -14.96 -31.60 12.38
CA ASP A 203 -13.60 -32.02 12.09
C ASP A 203 -12.82 -30.92 11.31
N LEU A 204 -11.56 -31.19 11.01
CA LEU A 204 -10.71 -30.23 10.26
C LEU A 204 -11.13 -30.08 8.79
N SER A 205 -11.98 -30.96 8.26
CA SER A 205 -12.56 -30.86 6.92
C SER A 205 -13.87 -30.09 6.88
N GLY A 206 -14.39 -29.69 8.07
CA GLY A 206 -15.64 -28.95 8.21
C GLY A 206 -16.88 -29.82 8.30
N CYS A 207 -16.72 -31.16 8.42
CA CYS A 207 -17.84 -32.08 8.61
C CYS A 207 -18.30 -32.12 10.07
N ALA A 208 -19.62 -32.03 10.30
CA ALA A 208 -20.18 -32.11 11.65
C ALA A 208 -19.95 -33.50 12.27
N ILE A 209 -19.41 -33.51 13.48
CA ILE A 209 -19.16 -34.74 14.23
C ILE A 209 -20.41 -35.08 15.03
N SER A 210 -21.03 -36.22 14.73
CA SER A 210 -22.14 -36.79 15.48
C SER A 210 -21.61 -37.96 16.31
N GLY A 211 -21.48 -37.77 17.64
CA GLY A 211 -21.10 -38.85 18.57
C GLY A 211 -20.00 -38.44 19.55
N SER A 212 -20.01 -39.08 20.73
CA SER A 212 -19.21 -38.68 21.89
C SER A 212 -17.76 -39.20 21.95
N ARG A 213 -17.23 -39.81 20.88
CA ARG A 213 -15.90 -40.45 20.89
C ARG A 213 -15.08 -40.09 19.64
N HIS A 214 -14.63 -38.87 19.55
CA HIS A 214 -13.52 -38.53 18.65
C HIS A 214 -12.31 -38.04 19.49
N ALA A 215 -11.24 -38.83 19.48
CA ALA A 215 -9.94 -38.38 19.95
C ALA A 215 -9.30 -37.57 18.80
N GLY A 216 -8.84 -36.34 19.06
CA GLY A 216 -8.17 -35.51 18.07
C GLY A 216 -8.56 -34.02 18.13
N VAL A 217 -8.16 -33.26 17.11
CA VAL A 217 -8.49 -31.84 17.03
C VAL A 217 -9.87 -31.64 16.43
N VAL A 218 -10.77 -30.99 17.14
CA VAL A 218 -12.11 -30.61 16.68
C VAL A 218 -12.25 -29.07 16.69
N ILE A 219 -13.15 -28.56 15.85
CA ILE A 219 -13.51 -27.14 15.84
C ILE A 219 -14.88 -27.00 16.51
N LYS A 220 -14.95 -26.25 17.59
CA LYS A 220 -16.18 -25.90 18.28
C LYS A 220 -16.25 -24.40 18.49
N ASN A 221 -17.34 -23.78 18.05
CA ASN A 221 -17.53 -22.31 18.13
C ASN A 221 -16.34 -21.53 17.54
N GLY A 222 -15.76 -22.03 16.42
CA GLY A 222 -14.61 -21.40 15.74
C GLY A 222 -13.25 -21.58 16.45
N LYS A 223 -13.19 -22.36 17.55
CA LYS A 223 -11.94 -22.64 18.26
C LYS A 223 -11.51 -24.09 18.07
N LYS A 224 -10.20 -24.31 17.88
CA LYS A 224 -9.61 -25.65 17.88
C LYS A 224 -9.55 -26.17 19.31
N ILE A 225 -10.07 -27.35 19.53
CA ILE A 225 -10.08 -28.07 20.82
C ILE A 225 -9.45 -29.43 20.60
N LEU A 226 -8.52 -29.84 21.43
CA LEU A 226 -7.97 -31.19 21.47
C LEU A 226 -8.87 -32.03 22.43
N LYS A 227 -9.35 -33.17 21.98
CA LYS A 227 -10.12 -34.13 22.78
C LYS A 227 -9.38 -35.44 22.97
#